data_8fa0139ede36f5d26f1e136a16b8ca63
#
_entry.id   8fa0139ede36f5d26f1e136a16b8ca63
#
_cell.length_a   1.000
_cell.length_b   1.000
_cell.length_c   1.000
_cell.angle_alpha   90.00
_cell.angle_beta   90.00
_cell.angle_gamma   90.00
#
_symmetry.space_group_name_H-M   'P 1'
#
loop_
_entity.id
_entity.type
_entity.pdbx_description
1 polymer ?
#
loop_
_entity_poly.entity_id
_entity_poly.type
_entity_poly.pdbx_seq_one_letter_code
_entity_poly.pdbx_strand_id
1 'polypeptide(L)'
;YVKGICGFEKDGSYSTDKKEGWQMFDAGVAAQTFALAAHAQGVGTVMLGIYDAAYIQEKLGIPQTEEVAVLLAAGYEKFTPDAPTRKMAEDVLRFV
;
A
#
# COMPACT_ATOMS: atom_id res chain seq x y z
N TYR A 1 -2.97 -3.46 -7.65
CA TYR A 1 -4.34 -2.96 -7.90
C TYR A 1 -4.72 -3.03 -9.38
N VAL A 2 -6.00 -3.04 -9.66
CA VAL A 2 -6.54 -2.96 -11.03
C VAL A 2 -6.58 -1.49 -11.46
N LYS A 3 -5.94 -1.18 -12.61
CA LYS A 3 -5.89 0.18 -13.14
C LYS A 3 -7.24 0.66 -13.66
N GLY A 4 -7.52 1.95 -13.51
CA GLY A 4 -8.70 2.59 -14.09
C GLY A 4 -10.04 2.24 -13.40
N ILE A 5 -10.02 1.75 -12.16
CA ILE A 5 -11.22 1.46 -11.38
C ILE A 5 -11.45 2.54 -10.31
N CYS A 6 -10.61 2.59 -9.29
CA CYS A 6 -10.78 3.57 -8.22
C CYS A 6 -10.37 4.97 -8.69
N GLY A 7 -11.25 5.93 -8.50
CA GLY A 7 -11.05 7.31 -8.96
C GLY A 7 -11.50 7.60 -10.39
N PHE A 8 -12.18 6.62 -11.04
CA PHE A 8 -12.68 6.76 -12.41
C PHE A 8 -14.20 6.54 -12.47
N GLU A 9 -14.84 7.28 -13.38
CA GLU A 9 -16.22 7.07 -13.78
C GLU A 9 -16.31 5.94 -14.82
N LYS A 10 -17.54 5.48 -15.11
CA LYS A 10 -17.78 4.40 -16.08
C LYS A 10 -17.31 4.74 -17.50
N ASP A 11 -17.25 6.03 -17.84
CA ASP A 11 -16.78 6.51 -19.15
C ASP A 11 -15.27 6.72 -19.22
N GLY A 12 -14.53 6.40 -18.12
CA GLY A 12 -13.09 6.56 -18.03
C GLY A 12 -12.61 7.96 -17.62
N SER A 13 -13.52 8.89 -17.36
CA SER A 13 -13.17 10.19 -16.80
C SER A 13 -12.81 10.09 -15.32
N TYR A 14 -12.13 11.11 -14.78
CA TYR A 14 -11.81 11.14 -13.35
C TYR A 14 -13.01 11.58 -12.52
N SER A 15 -13.31 10.86 -11.44
CA SER A 15 -14.39 11.17 -10.51
C SER A 15 -14.08 12.35 -9.58
N THR A 16 -12.80 12.67 -9.36
CA THR A 16 -12.37 13.77 -8.50
C THR A 16 -11.06 14.40 -8.97
N ASP A 17 -10.68 15.51 -8.34
CA ASP A 17 -9.39 16.20 -8.54
C ASP A 17 -8.16 15.37 -8.19
N LYS A 18 -8.32 14.31 -7.40
CA LYS A 18 -7.23 13.39 -7.03
C LYS A 18 -6.86 12.40 -8.13
N LYS A 19 -7.71 12.26 -9.14
CA LYS A 19 -7.44 11.45 -10.33
C LYS A 19 -6.97 10.02 -9.96
N GLU A 20 -5.85 9.59 -10.51
CA GLU A 20 -5.21 8.30 -10.25
C GLU A 20 -4.76 8.12 -8.80
N GLY A 21 -4.64 9.20 -8.03
CA GLY A 21 -4.20 9.15 -6.64
C GLY A 21 -5.08 8.26 -5.74
N TRP A 22 -6.36 8.11 -6.08
CA TRP A 22 -7.25 7.23 -5.34
C TRP A 22 -6.83 5.76 -5.38
N GLN A 23 -6.26 5.30 -6.48
CA GLN A 23 -5.78 3.91 -6.61
C GLN A 23 -4.66 3.64 -5.61
N MET A 24 -3.71 4.58 -5.48
CA MET A 24 -2.61 4.47 -4.52
C MET A 24 -3.08 4.65 -3.07
N PHE A 25 -4.06 5.51 -2.84
CA PHE A 25 -4.69 5.68 -1.53
C PHE A 25 -5.34 4.38 -1.06
N ASP A 26 -6.17 3.76 -1.89
CA ASP A 26 -6.84 2.49 -1.58
C ASP A 26 -5.84 1.35 -1.39
N ALA A 27 -4.80 1.28 -2.21
CA ALA A 27 -3.73 0.30 -2.04
C ALA A 27 -3.03 0.48 -0.69
N GLY A 28 -2.79 1.72 -0.26
CA GLY A 28 -2.21 2.01 1.06
C GLY A 28 -3.13 1.60 2.22
N VAL A 29 -4.42 1.87 2.11
CA VAL A 29 -5.44 1.45 3.10
C VAL A 29 -5.48 -0.09 3.20
N ALA A 30 -5.50 -0.78 2.06
CA ALA A 30 -5.50 -2.24 2.02
C ALA A 30 -4.21 -2.83 2.62
N ALA A 31 -3.05 -2.26 2.28
CA ALA A 31 -1.76 -2.68 2.81
C ALA A 31 -1.69 -2.52 4.33
N GLN A 32 -2.15 -1.40 4.87
CA GLN A 32 -2.18 -1.17 6.32
C GLN A 32 -3.18 -2.09 7.03
N THR A 33 -4.34 -2.33 6.43
CA THR A 33 -5.32 -3.28 6.97
C THR A 33 -4.74 -4.68 7.05
N PHE A 34 -4.04 -5.13 6.01
CA PHE A 34 -3.33 -6.40 6.02
C PHE A 34 -2.28 -6.46 7.13
N ALA A 35 -1.45 -5.41 7.27
CA ALA A 35 -0.40 -5.37 8.29
C ALA A 35 -0.96 -5.46 9.72
N LEU A 36 -2.07 -4.75 10.00
CA LEU A 36 -2.75 -4.81 11.29
C LEU A 36 -3.36 -6.21 11.55
N ALA A 37 -3.99 -6.81 10.55
CA ALA A 37 -4.55 -8.15 10.66
C ALA A 37 -3.47 -9.21 10.87
N ALA A 38 -2.34 -9.11 10.21
CA ALA A 38 -1.18 -9.98 10.39
C ALA A 38 -0.60 -9.84 11.80
N HIS A 39 -0.40 -8.60 12.26
CA HIS A 39 0.10 -8.32 13.61
C HIS A 39 -0.81 -8.90 14.69
N ALA A 40 -2.12 -8.80 14.54
CA ALA A 40 -3.09 -9.39 15.47
C ALA A 40 -2.98 -10.93 15.58
N GLN A 41 -2.35 -11.57 14.59
CA GLN A 41 -2.08 -13.00 14.57
C GLN A 41 -0.62 -13.36 14.93
N GLY A 42 0.16 -12.40 15.41
CA GLY A 42 1.57 -12.60 15.75
C GLY A 42 2.50 -12.71 14.53
N VAL A 43 2.07 -12.23 13.36
CA VAL A 43 2.87 -12.22 12.14
C VAL A 43 3.44 -10.83 11.91
N GLY A 44 4.76 -10.73 11.81
CA GLY A 44 5.45 -9.50 11.44
C GLY A 44 5.31 -9.20 9.96
N THR A 45 5.28 -7.91 9.61
CA THR A 45 5.21 -7.46 8.21
C THR A 45 6.18 -6.33 7.94
N VAL A 46 6.67 -6.24 6.70
CA VAL A 46 7.41 -5.07 6.22
C VAL A 46 6.94 -4.68 4.83
N MET A 47 6.72 -3.37 4.63
CA MET A 47 6.36 -2.79 3.34
C MET A 47 7.62 -2.41 2.58
N LEU A 48 7.76 -2.88 1.35
CA LEU A 48 8.89 -2.64 0.48
C LEU A 48 8.42 -1.86 -0.74
N GLY A 49 8.90 -0.62 -0.88
CA GLY A 49 8.55 0.27 -1.99
C GLY A 49 9.65 0.38 -3.06
N ILE A 50 10.83 -0.21 -2.80
CA ILE A 50 11.96 -0.19 -3.75
C ILE A 50 12.11 -1.59 -4.34
N TYR A 51 11.69 -1.77 -5.59
CA TYR A 51 11.74 -3.04 -6.31
C TYR A 51 11.61 -2.78 -7.83
N ASP A 52 11.97 -3.76 -8.64
CA ASP A 52 11.74 -3.74 -10.08
C ASP A 52 10.33 -4.24 -10.39
N ALA A 53 9.39 -3.31 -10.60
CA ALA A 53 8.00 -3.63 -10.85
C ALA A 53 7.82 -4.40 -12.17
N ALA A 54 8.57 -4.06 -13.22
CA ALA A 54 8.46 -4.72 -14.52
C ALA A 54 8.90 -6.18 -14.43
N TYR A 55 10.00 -6.43 -13.73
CA TYR A 55 10.49 -7.79 -13.49
C TYR A 55 9.46 -8.63 -12.71
N ILE A 56 8.86 -8.06 -11.66
CA ILE A 56 7.86 -8.77 -10.85
C ILE A 56 6.60 -9.06 -11.67
N GLN A 57 6.11 -8.09 -12.43
CA GLN A 57 4.95 -8.27 -13.28
C GLN A 57 5.17 -9.40 -14.30
N GLU A 58 6.32 -9.42 -14.95
CA GLU A 58 6.69 -10.47 -15.90
C GLU A 58 6.76 -11.84 -15.22
N LYS A 59 7.49 -11.95 -14.08
CA LYS A 59 7.72 -13.23 -13.39
C LYS A 59 6.45 -13.82 -12.78
N LEU A 60 5.53 -12.98 -12.33
CA LEU A 60 4.26 -13.42 -11.73
C LEU A 60 3.11 -13.48 -12.76
N GLY A 61 3.34 -13.09 -14.00
CA GLY A 61 2.31 -13.08 -15.04
C GLY A 61 1.19 -12.08 -14.75
N ILE A 62 1.50 -10.95 -14.10
CA ILE A 62 0.51 -9.93 -13.77
C ILE A 62 0.09 -9.20 -15.05
N PRO A 63 -1.22 -9.16 -15.37
CA PRO A 63 -1.68 -8.55 -16.61
C PRO A 63 -1.44 -7.04 -16.66
N GLN A 64 -1.38 -6.46 -17.86
CA GLN A 64 -1.15 -5.03 -18.07
C GLN A 64 -2.26 -4.12 -17.47
N THR A 65 -3.42 -4.70 -17.19
CA THR A 65 -4.54 -4.02 -16.50
C THR A 65 -4.34 -3.88 -15.00
N GLU A 66 -3.31 -4.51 -14.46
CA GLU A 66 -2.97 -4.46 -13.03
C GLU A 66 -1.59 -3.83 -12.82
N GLU A 67 -1.35 -3.38 -11.60
CA GLU A 67 -0.07 -2.79 -11.20
C GLU A 67 0.30 -3.20 -9.77
N VAL A 68 1.59 -3.44 -9.57
CA VAL A 68 2.16 -3.70 -8.24
C VAL A 68 2.39 -2.37 -7.54
N ALA A 69 1.63 -2.09 -6.49
CA ALA A 69 1.77 -0.86 -5.71
C ALA A 69 2.85 -0.96 -4.63
N VAL A 70 2.97 -2.12 -4.01
CA VAL A 70 3.87 -2.35 -2.89
C VAL A 70 4.10 -3.86 -2.73
N LEU A 71 5.24 -4.24 -2.19
CA LEU A 71 5.47 -5.61 -1.74
C LEU A 71 5.33 -5.65 -0.22
N LEU A 72 4.63 -6.66 0.28
CA LEU A 72 4.47 -6.93 1.70
C LEU A 72 5.13 -8.27 2.01
N ALA A 73 6.29 -8.25 2.64
CA ALA A 73 6.85 -9.45 3.22
C ALA A 73 6.18 -9.72 4.57
N ALA A 74 5.77 -10.96 4.80
CA ALA A 74 5.10 -11.37 6.03
C ALA A 74 5.75 -12.65 6.57
N GLY A 75 5.93 -12.74 7.88
CA GLY A 75 6.54 -13.91 8.51
C GLY A 75 6.70 -13.76 10.02
N TYR A 76 7.24 -14.79 10.65
CA TYR A 76 7.55 -14.74 12.06
C TYR A 76 8.90 -14.07 12.29
N GLU A 77 8.94 -13.13 13.24
CA GLU A 77 10.13 -12.39 13.57
C GLU A 77 11.20 -13.29 14.21
N LYS A 78 12.43 -13.15 13.76
CA LYS A 78 13.59 -13.74 14.44
C LYS A 78 14.03 -12.92 15.66
N PHE A 79 13.82 -11.61 15.58
CA PHE A 79 14.07 -10.64 16.65
C PHE A 79 13.12 -9.45 16.44
N THR A 80 12.73 -8.80 17.51
CA THR A 80 11.92 -7.57 17.45
C THR A 80 12.86 -6.37 17.30
N PRO A 81 12.82 -5.63 16.19
CA PRO A 81 13.64 -4.44 16.01
C PRO A 81 13.16 -3.30 16.91
N ASP A 82 14.07 -2.38 17.26
CA ASP A 82 13.70 -1.16 17.95
C ASP A 82 12.75 -0.31 17.10
N ALA A 83 11.73 0.24 17.73
CA ALA A 83 10.80 1.13 17.05
C ALA A 83 11.51 2.43 16.63
N PRO A 84 11.44 2.84 15.36
CA PRO A 84 12.02 4.11 14.95
C PRO A 84 11.26 5.27 15.59
N THR A 85 11.98 6.35 15.87
CA THR A 85 11.40 7.58 16.43
C THR A 85 10.26 8.09 15.57
N ARG A 86 9.16 8.45 16.18
CA ARG A 86 7.99 9.06 15.56
C ARG A 86 7.74 10.44 16.15
N LYS A 87 7.20 11.34 15.34
CA LYS A 87 6.67 12.62 15.83
C LYS A 87 5.48 12.35 16.75
N MET A 88 5.31 13.20 17.74
CA MET A 88 4.12 13.14 18.60
C MET A 88 2.89 13.65 17.84
N ALA A 89 1.70 13.33 18.33
CA ALA A 89 0.46 13.74 17.68
C ALA A 89 0.37 15.27 17.57
N GLU A 90 0.81 15.99 18.59
CA GLU A 90 0.81 17.45 18.68
C GLU A 90 1.71 18.10 17.59
N ASP A 91 2.74 17.38 17.14
CA ASP A 91 3.65 17.86 16.09
C ASP A 91 3.05 17.77 14.67
N VAL A 92 2.02 16.94 14.49
CA VAL A 92 1.45 16.62 13.18
C VAL A 92 -0.03 16.95 13.05
N LEU A 93 -0.74 17.14 14.16
CA LEU A 93 -2.16 17.51 14.16
C LEU A 93 -2.30 19.04 14.24
N ARG A 94 -3.21 19.56 13.45
CA ARG A 94 -3.66 20.94 13.52
C ARG A 94 -5.18 20.98 13.60
N PHE A 95 -5.70 21.56 14.65
CA PHE A 95 -7.14 21.87 14.76
C PHE A 95 -7.42 23.18 14.04
N VAL A 96 -8.46 23.21 13.23
CA VAL A 96 -8.94 24.36 12.47
C VAL A 96 -10.37 24.68 12.82
#